data_63fdc4d2c9f7f8463b4442c904a575f7
#
_entry.id   63fdc4d2c9f7f8463b4442c904a575f7
#
_cell.length_a   1.000
_cell.length_b   1.000
_cell.length_c   1.000
_cell.angle_alpha   90.00
_cell.angle_beta   90.00
_cell.angle_gamma   90.00
#
_symmetry.space_group_name_H-M   'P 1'
#
loop_
_entity.id
_entity.type
_entity.pdbx_description
1 polymer ?
#
loop_
_entity_poly.entity_id
_entity_poly.type
_entity_poly.pdbx_seq_one_letter_code
_entity_poly.pdbx_strand_id
1 'polypeptide(L)'
;MRRLIITAIVALLASETSLCVHGISSPSVSLKTKNNSIKRRRTQTRVTNACACEFGPRAAEMLCARGGEVQPGTTMNVKPPPSIYWAVLHNWLYFVSLGFNLINIQFLVREIIDGDAKATPSARSIALSGKVESVDKLLTFLGIGFLASLSDKFGRRPLMIWSALGFALTNIIQATTKNGAAMLYLADFVDGCSSCMLPLCQAYIADVSKPEKLAGNLGIFQGLSAGGAFILAFPIGGLLGAKYGPRLPLLIAAGLQVLNALILVFLTPESNQNKTTKLDLSEANPMGGLKKLFGHAPILRTAALVYFLASLARSSLDAQFTNYASIRFGWTQAQSGPVLVLVGLMLAVAPRLFISYFGIHNAILAGLLTFGFGLTVAGLAPTPPPFIFGIFVTSIGCMALPALQAVLANLAKPEERGALLGAVGSVTELTGAIGSTMYAVLLANFTADGALFGGKFPGGHFFVAASLLLLGWGIAVRGFGSNKDHPALKGGVKMEEL
;
A
#
# COMPACT_ATOMS: atom_id res chain seq x y z
N MET A 1 -11.61 20.97 18.07
CA MET A 1 -10.83 20.13 17.15
C MET A 1 -9.82 19.21 17.83
N ARG A 2 -8.90 19.69 18.68
CA ARG A 2 -7.91 18.82 19.37
C ARG A 2 -8.53 17.68 20.20
N ARG A 3 -9.62 17.92 20.94
CA ARG A 3 -10.30 16.87 21.71
C ARG A 3 -11.04 15.85 20.84
N LEU A 4 -11.60 16.24 19.71
CA LEU A 4 -12.30 15.35 18.76
C LEU A 4 -11.36 14.34 18.08
N ILE A 5 -10.16 14.78 17.70
CA ILE A 5 -9.15 13.90 17.06
C ILE A 5 -8.60 12.91 18.08
N ILE A 6 -8.31 13.36 19.29
CA ILE A 6 -7.82 12.47 20.37
C ILE A 6 -8.93 11.48 20.79
N THR A 7 -10.18 11.93 20.88
CA THR A 7 -11.31 11.06 21.23
C THR A 7 -11.60 10.04 20.12
N ALA A 8 -11.46 10.41 18.84
CA ALA A 8 -11.62 9.47 17.73
C ALA A 8 -10.50 8.41 17.69
N ILE A 9 -9.25 8.80 17.95
CA ILE A 9 -8.12 7.86 18.02
C ILE A 9 -8.25 6.95 19.25
N VAL A 10 -8.67 7.49 20.39
CA VAL A 10 -8.89 6.71 21.63
C VAL A 10 -10.11 5.80 21.50
N ALA A 11 -11.18 6.22 20.83
CA ALA A 11 -12.36 5.39 20.59
C ALA A 11 -12.06 4.23 19.61
N LEU A 12 -11.23 4.43 18.59
CA LEU A 12 -10.75 3.38 17.68
C LEU A 12 -9.84 2.36 18.41
N LEU A 13 -9.07 2.81 19.39
CA LEU A 13 -8.21 1.95 20.20
C LEU A 13 -8.96 1.24 21.33
N ALA A 14 -10.08 1.78 21.80
CA ALA A 14 -10.88 1.24 22.92
C ALA A 14 -11.94 0.21 22.47
N SER A 15 -12.35 0.20 21.22
CA SER A 15 -13.38 -0.73 20.73
C SER A 15 -12.93 -2.20 20.67
N GLU A 16 -11.63 -2.49 20.72
CA GLU A 16 -11.11 -3.87 20.71
C GLU A 16 -10.82 -4.46 22.11
N THR A 17 -10.87 -3.66 23.17
CA THR A 17 -10.65 -4.19 24.54
C THR A 17 -11.88 -4.81 25.18
N SER A 18 -13.06 -4.70 24.56
CA SER A 18 -14.33 -5.19 25.11
C SER A 18 -14.69 -6.64 24.72
N LEU A 19 -13.92 -7.32 23.88
CA LEU A 19 -14.23 -8.67 23.40
C LEU A 19 -13.44 -9.82 24.08
N CYS A 20 -12.64 -9.52 25.10
CA CYS A 20 -11.83 -10.53 25.82
C CYS A 20 -12.20 -10.80 27.27
N VAL A 21 -13.41 -10.48 27.72
CA VAL A 21 -13.87 -10.79 29.08
C VAL A 21 -15.13 -11.66 29.02
N HIS A 22 -14.99 -12.91 28.61
CA HIS A 22 -15.88 -13.99 29.03
C HIS A 22 -15.14 -15.33 28.88
N GLY A 23 -14.83 -15.93 30.03
CA GLY A 23 -14.44 -17.34 30.08
C GLY A 23 -13.15 -17.67 30.82
N ILE A 24 -13.06 -17.47 32.14
CA ILE A 24 -12.21 -18.30 33.01
C ILE A 24 -12.94 -18.51 34.31
N SER A 25 -13.43 -19.73 34.51
CA SER A 25 -13.88 -20.27 35.78
C SER A 25 -12.67 -20.69 36.64
N SER A 26 -12.72 -20.37 37.89
CA SER A 26 -11.74 -20.68 38.93
C SER A 26 -11.71 -22.15 39.30
N PRO A 27 -10.56 -22.73 39.63
CA PRO A 27 -10.47 -23.81 40.58
C PRO A 27 -9.76 -23.36 41.87
N SER A 28 -10.41 -23.67 42.97
CA SER A 28 -9.94 -23.59 44.33
C SER A 28 -8.73 -24.50 44.59
N VAL A 29 -7.67 -23.97 45.21
CA VAL A 29 -6.59 -24.77 45.80
C VAL A 29 -6.26 -24.29 47.22
N SER A 30 -6.29 -25.27 48.10
CA SER A 30 -6.05 -25.32 49.55
C SER A 30 -4.66 -24.80 49.95
N LEU A 31 -4.63 -24.00 51.02
CA LEU A 31 -3.45 -23.54 51.73
C LEU A 31 -2.86 -24.64 52.61
N LYS A 32 -1.55 -24.86 52.52
CA LYS A 32 -0.72 -25.41 53.62
C LYS A 32 0.57 -24.57 53.75
N THR A 33 0.72 -24.07 54.97
CA THR A 33 1.75 -23.18 55.47
C THR A 33 3.14 -23.82 55.59
N LYS A 34 4.20 -23.01 55.30
CA LYS A 34 5.49 -23.08 56.01
C LYS A 34 6.11 -21.70 56.13
N ASN A 35 6.26 -21.31 57.40
CA ASN A 35 6.94 -20.08 57.85
C ASN A 35 8.44 -20.13 57.56
N ASN A 36 8.96 -19.20 56.78
CA ASN A 36 10.33 -18.65 56.89
C ASN A 36 10.69 -17.63 55.79
N SER A 37 9.72 -16.92 55.18
CA SER A 37 10.00 -15.95 54.11
C SER A 37 9.47 -14.52 54.36
N ILE A 38 9.09 -14.19 55.58
CA ILE A 38 8.33 -12.93 55.86
C ILE A 38 9.21 -11.67 55.74
N LYS A 39 10.53 -11.75 55.99
CA LYS A 39 11.40 -10.55 55.92
C LYS A 39 11.79 -10.16 54.46
N ARG A 40 11.93 -11.10 53.53
CA ARG A 40 12.23 -10.77 52.13
C ARG A 40 11.03 -10.29 51.33
N ARG A 41 9.82 -10.75 51.65
CA ARG A 41 8.59 -10.30 50.97
C ARG A 41 8.16 -8.86 51.32
N ARG A 42 8.47 -8.34 52.54
CA ARG A 42 8.11 -6.95 52.91
C ARG A 42 8.95 -5.90 52.16
N THR A 43 10.18 -6.21 51.77
CA THR A 43 11.00 -5.27 50.98
C THR A 43 10.59 -5.30 49.52
N GLN A 44 10.26 -6.47 48.95
CA GLN A 44 9.81 -6.60 47.58
C GLN A 44 8.40 -5.99 47.35
N THR A 45 7.47 -6.14 48.33
CA THR A 45 6.11 -5.57 48.22
C THR A 45 6.13 -4.04 48.36
N ARG A 46 7.10 -3.43 49.07
CA ARG A 46 7.27 -1.97 49.12
C ARG A 46 7.83 -1.40 47.82
N VAL A 47 8.72 -2.09 47.14
CA VAL A 47 9.31 -1.66 45.83
C VAL A 47 8.26 -1.81 44.70
N THR A 48 7.46 -2.89 44.70
CA THR A 48 6.39 -3.09 43.71
C THR A 48 5.26 -2.09 43.85
N ASN A 49 4.89 -1.69 45.10
CA ASN A 49 3.84 -0.69 45.30
C ASN A 49 4.30 0.73 44.93
N ALA A 50 5.57 1.09 45.12
CA ALA A 50 6.10 2.38 44.69
C ALA A 50 6.16 2.50 43.15
N CYS A 51 6.57 1.42 42.46
CA CYS A 51 6.58 1.39 40.98
C CYS A 51 5.17 1.36 40.37
N ALA A 52 4.20 0.73 41.03
CA ALA A 52 2.82 0.65 40.52
C ALA A 52 2.07 2.00 40.55
N CYS A 53 2.46 2.92 41.45
CA CYS A 53 1.89 4.27 41.50
C CYS A 53 2.38 5.20 40.40
N GLU A 54 3.60 4.96 39.83
CA GLU A 54 4.18 5.82 38.76
C GLU A 54 3.96 5.31 37.37
N PHE A 55 3.86 3.99 37.14
CA PHE A 55 3.94 3.41 35.78
C PHE A 55 2.82 2.42 35.43
N GLY A 56 1.89 2.14 36.30
CA GLY A 56 0.84 1.14 36.11
C GLY A 56 1.34 -0.33 36.26
N PRO A 57 0.43 -1.26 36.56
CA PRO A 57 0.80 -2.61 37.02
C PRO A 57 1.57 -3.47 35.99
N ARG A 58 1.33 -3.30 34.69
CA ARG A 58 2.01 -4.05 33.64
C ARG A 58 3.47 -3.63 33.39
N ALA A 59 3.79 -2.35 33.59
CA ALA A 59 5.16 -1.86 33.44
C ALA A 59 6.06 -2.28 34.62
N ALA A 60 5.49 -2.37 35.83
CA ALA A 60 6.19 -2.85 37.01
C ALA A 60 6.55 -4.34 36.92
N GLU A 61 5.70 -5.19 36.32
CA GLU A 61 5.98 -6.61 36.10
C GLU A 61 7.12 -6.83 35.08
N MET A 62 7.16 -6.04 34.00
CA MET A 62 8.23 -6.12 33.00
C MET A 62 9.60 -5.68 33.53
N LEU A 63 9.64 -4.70 34.42
CA LEU A 63 10.88 -4.22 35.04
C LEU A 63 11.45 -5.22 36.06
N CYS A 64 10.58 -5.84 36.86
CA CYS A 64 10.99 -6.89 37.80
C CYS A 64 11.50 -8.17 37.12
N ALA A 65 10.98 -8.52 35.95
CA ALA A 65 11.40 -9.71 35.22
C ALA A 65 12.81 -9.61 34.61
N ARG A 66 13.38 -8.40 34.51
CA ARG A 66 14.70 -8.14 33.89
C ARG A 66 15.85 -7.96 34.88
N GLY A 67 15.63 -8.08 36.19
CA GLY A 67 16.70 -8.09 37.20
C GLY A 67 17.56 -6.82 37.27
N GLY A 68 17.06 -5.67 36.76
CA GLY A 68 17.78 -4.40 36.79
C GLY A 68 17.48 -3.59 38.04
N GLU A 69 18.50 -3.16 38.79
CA GLU A 69 18.36 -2.13 39.84
C GLU A 69 18.01 -0.80 39.16
N VAL A 70 16.82 -0.29 39.46
CA VAL A 70 16.35 1.04 39.01
C VAL A 70 16.93 2.08 39.97
N GLN A 71 17.87 2.91 39.53
CA GLN A 71 18.31 4.07 40.27
C GLN A 71 17.22 5.16 40.25
N PRO A 72 16.80 5.71 41.41
CA PRO A 72 15.82 6.78 41.46
C PRO A 72 16.41 8.07 40.85
N GLY A 73 15.81 8.58 39.79
CA GLY A 73 16.18 9.87 39.18
C GLY A 73 16.37 9.88 37.67
N THR A 74 16.35 8.73 37.00
CA THR A 74 16.46 8.69 35.54
C THR A 74 15.06 8.61 34.93
N THR A 75 14.55 9.70 34.41
CA THR A 75 13.40 9.67 33.49
C THR A 75 13.84 8.95 32.23
N MET A 76 13.72 7.62 32.23
CA MET A 76 13.93 6.85 31.00
C MET A 76 12.82 7.23 30.02
N ASN A 77 13.22 7.83 28.93
CA ASN A 77 12.35 8.04 27.76
C ASN A 77 12.14 6.65 27.11
N VAL A 78 11.30 5.81 27.77
CA VAL A 78 11.02 4.44 27.32
C VAL A 78 10.13 4.55 26.10
N LYS A 79 10.72 4.40 24.93
CA LYS A 79 9.92 4.26 23.70
C LYS A 79 8.98 3.06 23.83
N PRO A 80 7.74 3.18 23.34
CA PRO A 80 6.80 2.08 23.38
C PRO A 80 7.38 0.85 22.62
N PRO A 81 6.94 -0.37 22.97
CA PRO A 81 7.44 -1.58 22.31
C PRO A 81 7.06 -1.58 20.81
N PRO A 82 7.89 -2.19 19.95
CA PRO A 82 7.56 -2.34 18.53
C PRO A 82 6.28 -3.17 18.38
N SER A 83 5.37 -2.70 17.52
CA SER A 83 4.05 -3.30 17.26
C SER A 83 3.67 -3.08 15.80
N ILE A 84 2.85 -3.99 15.24
CA ILE A 84 2.32 -3.87 13.87
C ILE A 84 1.57 -2.55 13.64
N TYR A 85 0.95 -1.98 14.66
CA TYR A 85 0.18 -0.74 14.56
C TYR A 85 1.02 0.48 14.21
N TRP A 86 2.32 0.48 14.52
CA TRP A 86 3.24 1.52 14.04
C TRP A 86 3.35 1.51 12.51
N ALA A 87 3.56 0.34 11.92
CA ALA A 87 3.61 0.21 10.47
C ALA A 87 2.27 0.58 9.82
N VAL A 88 1.14 0.17 10.43
CA VAL A 88 -0.20 0.56 9.95
C VAL A 88 -0.38 2.08 9.97
N LEU A 89 0.01 2.75 11.06
CA LEU A 89 -0.11 4.22 11.20
C LEU A 89 0.73 4.96 10.15
N HIS A 90 2.02 4.57 9.99
CA HIS A 90 2.91 5.25 9.05
C HIS A 90 2.48 5.05 7.60
N ASN A 91 2.09 3.85 7.26
CA ASN A 91 1.58 3.56 5.92
C ASN A 91 0.22 4.21 5.67
N TRP A 92 -0.65 4.31 6.70
CA TRP A 92 -1.91 5.03 6.59
C TRP A 92 -1.71 6.52 6.31
N LEU A 93 -0.80 7.19 7.04
CA LEU A 93 -0.44 8.59 6.78
C LEU A 93 0.16 8.77 5.38
N TYR A 94 0.98 7.81 4.94
CA TYR A 94 1.55 7.80 3.60
C TYR A 94 0.44 7.69 2.53
N PHE A 95 -0.49 6.75 2.66
CA PHE A 95 -1.57 6.56 1.69
C PHE A 95 -2.61 7.70 1.71
N VAL A 96 -2.83 8.36 2.85
CA VAL A 96 -3.66 9.59 2.89
C VAL A 96 -3.00 10.69 2.06
N SER A 97 -1.69 10.91 2.25
CA SER A 97 -0.94 11.89 1.47
C SER A 97 -0.90 11.52 -0.01
N LEU A 98 -0.69 10.24 -0.33
CA LEU A 98 -0.71 9.73 -1.69
C LEU A 98 -2.07 9.94 -2.36
N GLY A 99 -3.18 9.70 -1.65
CA GLY A 99 -4.52 9.94 -2.18
C GLY A 99 -4.81 11.41 -2.47
N PHE A 100 -4.28 12.33 -1.64
CA PHE A 100 -4.35 13.76 -1.91
C PHE A 100 -3.53 14.14 -3.16
N ASN A 101 -2.36 13.53 -3.33
CA ASN A 101 -1.51 13.74 -4.50
C ASN A 101 -2.19 13.20 -5.76
N LEU A 102 -2.55 11.91 -5.80
CA LEU A 102 -3.08 11.23 -6.98
C LEU A 102 -4.29 11.92 -7.59
N ILE A 103 -5.22 12.44 -6.77
CA ILE A 103 -6.43 13.12 -7.29
C ILE A 103 -6.13 14.53 -7.80
N ASN A 104 -5.04 15.17 -7.38
CA ASN A 104 -4.77 16.58 -7.67
C ASN A 104 -3.61 16.79 -8.66
N ILE A 105 -2.66 15.86 -8.76
CA ILE A 105 -1.47 16.02 -9.60
C ILE A 105 -1.83 16.23 -11.09
N GLN A 106 -2.82 15.50 -11.60
CA GLN A 106 -3.25 15.61 -12.99
C GLN A 106 -3.82 17.01 -13.30
N PHE A 107 -4.54 17.61 -12.34
CA PHE A 107 -5.07 18.96 -12.47
C PHE A 107 -3.97 20.03 -12.32
N LEU A 108 -2.94 19.78 -11.51
CA LEU A 108 -1.77 20.63 -11.44
C LEU A 108 -0.99 20.64 -12.76
N VAL A 109 -0.78 19.48 -13.37
CA VAL A 109 -0.12 19.38 -14.70
C VAL A 109 -0.88 20.18 -15.75
N ARG A 110 -2.23 20.12 -15.74
CA ARG A 110 -3.06 20.96 -16.63
C ARG A 110 -2.88 22.45 -16.34
N GLU A 111 -2.93 22.84 -15.08
CA GLU A 111 -2.72 24.26 -14.69
C GLU A 111 -1.38 24.79 -15.24
N ILE A 112 -0.32 23.98 -15.16
CA ILE A 112 1.03 24.37 -15.62
C ILE A 112 1.15 24.40 -17.15
N ILE A 113 0.53 23.44 -17.86
CA ILE A 113 0.71 23.24 -19.30
C ILE A 113 -0.39 23.91 -20.12
N ASP A 114 -1.64 23.76 -19.66
CA ASP A 114 -2.82 24.25 -20.37
C ASP A 114 -3.33 25.62 -19.81
N GLY A 115 -2.70 26.09 -18.72
CA GLY A 115 -2.99 27.41 -18.12
C GLY A 115 -4.18 27.43 -17.16
N ASP A 116 -5.02 26.38 -17.13
CA ASP A 116 -6.17 26.26 -16.23
C ASP A 116 -6.35 24.82 -15.77
N ALA A 117 -6.39 24.60 -14.47
CA ALA A 117 -6.65 23.28 -13.86
C ALA A 117 -8.00 22.67 -14.26
N LYS A 118 -8.99 23.49 -14.60
CA LYS A 118 -10.34 23.06 -14.98
C LYS A 118 -10.52 22.86 -16.48
N ALA A 119 -9.55 23.25 -17.30
CA ALA A 119 -9.58 23.04 -18.74
C ALA A 119 -9.66 21.55 -19.07
N THR A 120 -10.21 21.21 -20.24
CA THR A 120 -10.10 19.88 -20.80
C THR A 120 -8.61 19.58 -21.04
N PRO A 121 -8.09 18.44 -20.54
CA PRO A 121 -6.67 18.15 -20.66
C PRO A 121 -6.25 18.03 -22.13
N SER A 122 -5.19 18.76 -22.51
CA SER A 122 -4.60 18.67 -23.83
C SER A 122 -3.80 17.35 -23.99
N ALA A 123 -3.57 16.92 -25.23
CA ALA A 123 -2.71 15.77 -25.50
C ALA A 123 -1.30 15.96 -24.92
N ARG A 124 -0.83 17.23 -24.82
CA ARG A 124 0.47 17.56 -24.25
C ARG A 124 0.49 17.38 -22.73
N SER A 125 -0.52 17.84 -22.01
CA SER A 125 -0.61 17.65 -20.54
C SER A 125 -0.78 16.19 -20.18
N ILE A 126 -1.60 15.42 -20.93
CA ILE A 126 -1.77 13.98 -20.74
C ILE A 126 -0.44 13.24 -20.95
N ALA A 127 0.25 13.48 -22.07
CA ALA A 127 1.52 12.83 -22.36
C ALA A 127 2.60 13.18 -21.35
N LEU A 128 2.64 14.43 -20.87
CA LEU A 128 3.59 14.85 -19.84
C LEU A 128 3.34 14.15 -18.52
N SER A 129 2.09 14.10 -18.04
CA SER A 129 1.77 13.43 -16.79
C SER A 129 2.21 11.95 -16.80
N GLY A 130 1.97 11.22 -17.89
CA GLY A 130 2.40 9.84 -18.02
C GLY A 130 3.92 9.67 -18.06
N LYS A 131 4.65 10.60 -18.70
CA LYS A 131 6.13 10.54 -18.74
C LYS A 131 6.75 10.84 -17.37
N VAL A 132 6.23 11.83 -16.67
CA VAL A 132 6.71 12.24 -15.34
C VAL A 132 6.51 11.08 -14.36
N GLU A 133 5.32 10.51 -14.30
CA GLU A 133 5.01 9.34 -13.46
C GLU A 133 5.86 8.11 -13.85
N SER A 134 6.17 7.92 -15.14
CA SER A 134 7.06 6.83 -15.57
C SER A 134 8.48 6.97 -15.01
N VAL A 135 8.99 8.18 -14.85
CA VAL A 135 10.31 8.42 -14.25
C VAL A 135 10.31 8.00 -12.78
N ASP A 136 9.29 8.40 -12.01
CA ASP A 136 9.12 7.96 -10.62
C ASP A 136 9.12 6.43 -10.53
N LYS A 137 8.23 5.78 -11.27
CA LYS A 137 8.08 4.32 -11.24
C LYS A 137 9.34 3.57 -11.68
N LEU A 138 10.05 4.09 -12.67
CA LEU A 138 11.31 3.49 -13.13
C LEU A 138 12.41 3.61 -12.07
N LEU A 139 12.54 4.77 -11.43
CA LEU A 139 13.51 4.98 -10.36
C LEU A 139 13.17 4.15 -9.12
N THR A 140 11.90 4.06 -8.75
CA THR A 140 11.43 3.18 -7.68
C THR A 140 11.74 1.73 -8.01
N PHE A 141 11.48 1.25 -9.25
CA PHE A 141 11.85 -0.08 -9.68
C PHE A 141 13.34 -0.37 -9.50
N LEU A 142 14.20 0.57 -9.89
CA LEU A 142 15.65 0.41 -9.78
C LEU A 142 16.15 0.51 -8.34
N GLY A 143 15.54 1.36 -7.52
CA GLY A 143 16.01 1.71 -6.18
C GLY A 143 15.44 0.87 -5.04
N ILE A 144 14.23 0.28 -5.21
CA ILE A 144 13.49 -0.35 -4.10
C ILE A 144 14.26 -1.49 -3.43
N GLY A 145 14.95 -2.34 -4.19
CA GLY A 145 15.76 -3.42 -3.65
C GLY A 145 16.98 -2.92 -2.88
N PHE A 146 17.61 -1.86 -3.38
CA PHE A 146 18.74 -1.21 -2.71
C PHE A 146 18.32 -0.55 -1.39
N LEU A 147 17.22 0.20 -1.38
CA LEU A 147 16.67 0.81 -0.17
C LEU A 147 16.23 -0.24 0.86
N ALA A 148 15.67 -1.36 0.41
CA ALA A 148 15.34 -2.49 1.27
C ALA A 148 16.60 -3.06 1.94
N SER A 149 17.65 -3.35 1.18
CA SER A 149 18.95 -3.84 1.72
C SER A 149 19.61 -2.83 2.67
N LEU A 150 19.52 -1.53 2.38
CA LEU A 150 19.96 -0.49 3.30
C LEU A 150 19.20 -0.54 4.63
N SER A 151 17.89 -0.85 4.58
CA SER A 151 17.08 -0.93 5.80
C SER A 151 17.44 -2.14 6.68
N ASP A 152 17.94 -3.23 6.09
CA ASP A 152 18.46 -4.37 6.84
C ASP A 152 19.74 -4.03 7.61
N LYS A 153 20.57 -3.15 7.05
CA LYS A 153 21.82 -2.70 7.67
C LYS A 153 21.62 -1.58 8.68
N PHE A 154 20.90 -0.52 8.30
CA PHE A 154 20.76 0.68 9.12
C PHE A 154 19.58 0.63 10.08
N GLY A 155 18.62 -0.21 9.82
CA GLY A 155 17.32 -0.32 10.49
C GLY A 155 16.17 0.18 9.62
N ARG A 156 14.95 -0.21 9.96
CA ARG A 156 13.74 0.16 9.19
C ARG A 156 13.41 1.63 9.36
N ARG A 157 13.48 2.12 10.59
CA ARG A 157 13.07 3.48 10.97
C ARG A 157 13.80 4.60 10.21
N PRO A 158 15.14 4.63 10.05
CA PRO A 158 15.84 5.67 9.29
C PRO A 158 15.38 5.75 7.83
N LEU A 159 15.16 4.62 7.18
CA LEU A 159 14.71 4.57 5.79
C LEU A 159 13.22 4.98 5.65
N MET A 160 12.38 4.67 6.65
CA MET A 160 11.00 5.18 6.69
C MET A 160 10.97 6.71 6.84
N ILE A 161 11.89 7.29 7.64
CA ILE A 161 12.04 8.76 7.76
C ILE A 161 12.47 9.34 6.41
N TRP A 162 13.45 8.72 5.75
CA TRP A 162 13.90 9.12 4.41
C TRP A 162 12.74 9.13 3.41
N SER A 163 11.93 8.07 3.38
CA SER A 163 10.77 7.98 2.50
C SER A 163 9.69 9.04 2.80
N ALA A 164 9.40 9.28 4.07
CA ALA A 164 8.42 10.30 4.46
C ALA A 164 8.90 11.71 4.08
N LEU A 165 10.16 12.05 4.34
CA LEU A 165 10.73 13.36 3.98
C LEU A 165 10.87 13.54 2.47
N GLY A 166 11.24 12.48 1.74
CA GLY A 166 11.29 12.50 0.28
C GLY A 166 9.93 12.80 -0.32
N PHE A 167 8.88 12.10 0.10
CA PHE A 167 7.52 12.34 -0.39
C PHE A 167 6.97 13.72 0.06
N ALA A 168 7.36 14.23 1.24
CA ALA A 168 7.05 15.59 1.64
C ALA A 168 7.69 16.61 0.67
N LEU A 169 8.97 16.42 0.35
CA LEU A 169 9.71 17.29 -0.56
C LEU A 169 9.11 17.24 -1.99
N THR A 170 8.77 16.06 -2.48
CA THR A 170 8.05 15.87 -3.76
C THR A 170 6.79 16.73 -3.82
N ASN A 171 5.93 16.62 -2.81
CA ASN A 171 4.68 17.40 -2.76
C ASN A 171 4.92 18.92 -2.63
N ILE A 172 5.97 19.35 -1.94
CA ILE A 172 6.36 20.77 -1.86
C ILE A 172 6.83 21.28 -3.22
N ILE A 173 7.70 20.54 -3.91
CA ILE A 173 8.19 20.93 -5.24
C ILE A 173 7.01 21.02 -6.21
N GLN A 174 6.14 20.02 -6.25
CA GLN A 174 4.94 20.02 -7.09
C GLN A 174 4.06 21.24 -6.79
N ALA A 175 3.70 21.46 -5.52
CA ALA A 175 2.82 22.56 -5.10
C ALA A 175 3.38 23.96 -5.39
N THR A 176 4.69 24.14 -5.36
CA THR A 176 5.37 25.42 -5.60
C THR A 176 5.74 25.65 -7.07
N THR A 177 5.65 24.64 -7.92
CA THR A 177 5.93 24.75 -9.35
C THR A 177 4.94 25.70 -10.04
N LYS A 178 5.45 26.79 -10.62
CA LYS A 178 4.64 27.76 -11.34
C LYS A 178 4.66 27.55 -12.85
N ASN A 179 5.84 27.24 -13.41
CA ASN A 179 6.04 27.12 -14.85
C ASN A 179 7.02 25.99 -15.17
N GLY A 180 6.72 25.25 -16.24
CA GLY A 180 7.64 24.31 -16.85
C GLY A 180 7.61 22.90 -16.28
N ALA A 181 7.88 21.94 -17.15
CA ALA A 181 7.89 20.50 -16.83
C ALA A 181 9.08 20.06 -15.97
N ALA A 182 10.20 20.80 -15.99
CA ALA A 182 11.45 20.41 -15.35
C ALA A 182 11.29 20.16 -13.84
N MET A 183 10.53 21.01 -13.15
CA MET A 183 10.28 20.86 -11.71
C MET A 183 9.38 19.67 -11.39
N LEU A 184 8.46 19.29 -12.28
CA LEU A 184 7.67 18.07 -12.12
C LEU A 184 8.57 16.84 -12.25
N TYR A 185 9.46 16.80 -13.23
CA TYR A 185 10.46 15.71 -13.32
C TYR A 185 11.39 15.66 -12.11
N LEU A 186 11.80 16.82 -11.56
CA LEU A 186 12.60 16.87 -10.35
C LEU A 186 11.83 16.32 -9.15
N ALA A 187 10.55 16.65 -9.01
CA ALA A 187 9.69 16.13 -7.95
C ALA A 187 9.59 14.61 -8.02
N ASP A 188 9.30 14.05 -9.19
CA ASP A 188 9.15 12.61 -9.37
C ASP A 188 10.51 11.87 -9.32
N PHE A 189 11.61 12.55 -9.66
CA PHE A 189 12.95 12.04 -9.40
C PHE A 189 13.21 11.89 -7.88
N VAL A 190 12.83 12.88 -7.08
CA VAL A 190 12.97 12.83 -5.62
C VAL A 190 12.09 11.70 -5.05
N ASP A 191 10.86 11.58 -5.53
CA ASP A 191 9.95 10.50 -5.10
C ASP A 191 10.53 9.12 -5.42
N GLY A 192 10.89 8.86 -6.66
CA GLY A 192 11.44 7.58 -7.09
C GLY A 192 12.72 7.17 -6.33
N CYS A 193 13.56 8.15 -5.95
CA CYS A 193 14.74 7.90 -5.12
C CYS A 193 14.43 7.66 -3.64
N SER A 194 13.23 7.95 -3.17
CA SER A 194 12.83 7.84 -1.76
C SER A 194 11.66 6.88 -1.51
N SER A 195 11.00 6.41 -2.54
CA SER A 195 9.76 5.62 -2.46
C SER A 195 10.02 4.20 -1.95
N CYS A 196 9.98 4.01 -0.63
CA CYS A 196 10.16 2.71 0.01
C CYS A 196 9.28 2.48 1.25
N MET A 197 8.33 3.38 1.54
CA MET A 197 7.50 3.30 2.75
C MET A 197 6.73 1.98 2.85
N LEU A 198 6.04 1.57 1.80
CA LEU A 198 5.23 0.36 1.80
C LEU A 198 6.03 -0.91 2.08
N PRO A 199 7.13 -1.23 1.35
CA PRO A 199 7.92 -2.41 1.63
C PRO A 199 8.61 -2.37 3.00
N LEU A 200 9.01 -1.19 3.48
CA LEU A 200 9.59 -1.04 4.82
C LEU A 200 8.57 -1.30 5.93
N CYS A 201 7.33 -0.85 5.76
CA CYS A 201 6.25 -1.17 6.70
C CYS A 201 5.93 -2.66 6.72
N GLN A 202 5.95 -3.33 5.56
CA GLN A 202 5.77 -4.78 5.47
C GLN A 202 6.92 -5.53 6.17
N ALA A 203 8.17 -5.08 5.97
CA ALA A 203 9.32 -5.63 6.66
C ALA A 203 9.26 -5.39 8.18
N TYR A 204 8.84 -4.18 8.61
CA TYR A 204 8.61 -3.88 10.02
C TYR A 204 7.60 -4.85 10.65
N ILE A 205 6.50 -5.16 9.94
CA ILE A 205 5.50 -6.13 10.40
C ILE A 205 6.10 -7.54 10.49
N ALA A 206 6.94 -7.93 9.52
CA ALA A 206 7.61 -9.22 9.55
C ALA A 206 8.55 -9.34 10.76
N ASP A 207 9.29 -8.26 11.08
CA ASP A 207 10.22 -8.22 12.22
C ASP A 207 9.51 -8.41 13.58
N VAL A 208 8.25 -7.91 13.71
CA VAL A 208 7.50 -7.93 14.99
C VAL A 208 6.44 -9.04 15.08
N SER A 209 6.21 -9.77 13.99
CA SER A 209 5.18 -10.83 13.91
C SER A 209 5.77 -12.22 14.09
N LYS A 210 5.04 -13.09 14.77
CA LYS A 210 5.33 -14.52 14.75
C LYS A 210 4.98 -15.09 13.37
N PRO A 211 5.72 -16.10 12.85
CA PRO A 211 5.48 -16.68 11.53
C PRO A 211 4.03 -17.08 11.26
N GLU A 212 3.35 -17.66 12.27
CA GLU A 212 1.97 -18.14 12.17
C GLU A 212 0.94 -16.99 12.00
N LYS A 213 1.28 -15.79 12.51
CA LYS A 213 0.42 -14.61 12.48
C LYS A 213 0.78 -13.62 11.36
N LEU A 214 1.90 -13.81 10.68
CA LEU A 214 2.43 -12.86 9.71
C LEU A 214 1.43 -12.59 8.57
N ALA A 215 0.84 -13.62 7.98
CA ALA A 215 -0.11 -13.46 6.89
C ALA A 215 -1.38 -12.68 7.33
N GLY A 216 -1.90 -12.98 8.52
CA GLY A 216 -3.02 -12.24 9.09
C GLY A 216 -2.70 -10.76 9.36
N ASN A 217 -1.51 -10.50 9.92
CA ASN A 217 -1.04 -9.14 10.21
C ASN A 217 -0.82 -8.31 8.93
N LEU A 218 -0.27 -8.91 7.87
CA LEU A 218 -0.15 -8.26 6.56
C LEU A 218 -1.53 -7.99 5.94
N GLY A 219 -2.51 -8.86 6.14
CA GLY A 219 -3.89 -8.64 5.70
C GLY A 219 -4.56 -7.46 6.42
N ILE A 220 -4.38 -7.36 7.76
CA ILE A 220 -4.84 -6.21 8.55
C ILE A 220 -4.17 -4.92 8.07
N PHE A 221 -2.86 -4.97 7.87
CA PHE A 221 -2.08 -3.84 7.39
C PHE A 221 -2.61 -3.33 6.05
N GLN A 222 -2.80 -4.19 5.05
CA GLN A 222 -3.30 -3.80 3.73
C GLN A 222 -4.71 -3.18 3.81
N GLY A 223 -5.61 -3.82 4.55
CA GLY A 223 -6.99 -3.33 4.68
C GLY A 223 -7.10 -1.99 5.39
N LEU A 224 -6.43 -1.84 6.54
CA LEU A 224 -6.52 -0.63 7.35
C LEU A 224 -5.69 0.52 6.77
N SER A 225 -4.48 0.27 6.28
CA SER A 225 -3.63 1.36 5.84
C SER A 225 -4.00 1.87 4.45
N ALA A 226 -4.01 1.02 3.44
CA ALA A 226 -4.32 1.48 2.08
C ALA A 226 -5.82 1.70 1.86
N GLY A 227 -6.66 0.69 2.15
CA GLY A 227 -8.11 0.78 1.96
C GLY A 227 -8.74 1.88 2.80
N GLY A 228 -8.44 1.90 4.11
CA GLY A 228 -8.96 2.92 5.04
C GLY A 228 -8.49 4.34 4.72
N ALA A 229 -7.25 4.51 4.24
CA ALA A 229 -6.72 5.81 3.86
C ALA A 229 -7.44 6.39 2.63
N PHE A 230 -7.63 5.58 1.59
CA PHE A 230 -8.24 6.04 0.34
C PHE A 230 -9.71 6.42 0.48
N ILE A 231 -10.45 5.77 1.38
CA ILE A 231 -11.84 6.14 1.71
C ILE A 231 -11.94 7.61 2.16
N LEU A 232 -10.96 8.11 2.90
CA LEU A 232 -10.93 9.49 3.38
C LEU A 232 -10.19 10.43 2.42
N ALA A 233 -9.07 9.99 1.87
CA ALA A 233 -8.16 10.84 1.12
C ALA A 233 -8.76 11.32 -0.20
N PHE A 234 -9.37 10.46 -0.97
CA PHE A 234 -9.90 10.85 -2.29
C PHE A 234 -11.04 11.87 -2.22
N PRO A 235 -12.09 11.69 -1.38
CA PRO A 235 -13.15 12.70 -1.29
C PRO A 235 -12.65 14.02 -0.72
N ILE A 236 -11.87 13.97 0.37
CA ILE A 236 -11.37 15.19 1.03
C ILE A 236 -10.40 15.92 0.10
N GLY A 237 -9.42 15.21 -0.47
CA GLY A 237 -8.45 15.77 -1.43
C GLY A 237 -9.12 16.32 -2.68
N GLY A 238 -10.15 15.63 -3.19
CA GLY A 238 -10.93 16.08 -4.34
C GLY A 238 -11.75 17.33 -4.06
N LEU A 239 -12.42 17.42 -2.92
CA LEU A 239 -13.19 18.60 -2.50
C LEU A 239 -12.27 19.81 -2.26
N LEU A 240 -11.14 19.61 -1.58
CA LEU A 240 -10.17 20.67 -1.35
C LEU A 240 -9.56 21.17 -2.67
N GLY A 241 -9.20 20.25 -3.57
CA GLY A 241 -8.66 20.58 -4.89
C GLY A 241 -9.64 21.35 -5.76
N ALA A 242 -10.91 20.94 -5.79
CA ALA A 242 -11.95 21.64 -6.55
C ALA A 242 -12.25 23.05 -6.01
N LYS A 243 -12.17 23.23 -4.67
CA LYS A 243 -12.51 24.51 -4.02
C LYS A 243 -11.34 25.50 -3.99
N TYR A 244 -10.13 25.01 -3.68
CA TYR A 244 -8.97 25.85 -3.41
C TYR A 244 -7.83 25.68 -4.43
N GLY A 245 -8.05 24.88 -5.48
CA GLY A 245 -7.03 24.53 -6.46
C GLY A 245 -6.17 23.33 -6.05
N PRO A 246 -5.44 22.72 -7.02
CA PRO A 246 -4.70 21.47 -6.80
C PRO A 246 -3.51 21.61 -5.84
N ARG A 247 -3.00 22.81 -5.63
CA ARG A 247 -1.79 23.07 -4.82
C ARG A 247 -2.01 22.88 -3.33
N LEU A 248 -3.17 23.28 -2.79
CA LEU A 248 -3.45 23.19 -1.35
C LEU A 248 -3.47 21.73 -0.84
N PRO A 249 -4.14 20.77 -1.50
CA PRO A 249 -4.06 19.37 -1.09
C PRO A 249 -2.64 18.80 -1.10
N LEU A 250 -1.79 19.21 -2.04
CA LEU A 250 -0.38 18.79 -2.09
C LEU A 250 0.41 19.34 -0.90
N LEU A 251 0.20 20.60 -0.51
CA LEU A 251 0.82 21.16 0.70
C LEU A 251 0.35 20.47 1.97
N ILE A 252 -0.93 20.09 2.05
CA ILE A 252 -1.46 19.30 3.17
C ILE A 252 -0.81 17.92 3.19
N ALA A 253 -0.67 17.26 2.03
CA ALA A 253 0.03 15.99 1.89
C ALA A 253 1.48 16.08 2.38
N ALA A 254 2.19 17.14 2.02
CA ALA A 254 3.53 17.42 2.51
C ALA A 254 3.56 17.57 4.04
N GLY A 255 2.64 18.34 4.60
CA GLY A 255 2.52 18.54 6.06
C GLY A 255 2.24 17.23 6.80
N LEU A 256 1.40 16.35 6.25
CA LEU A 256 1.14 15.02 6.81
C LEU A 256 2.39 14.13 6.78
N GLN A 257 3.22 14.22 5.75
CA GLN A 257 4.47 13.45 5.68
C GLN A 257 5.54 14.00 6.62
N VAL A 258 5.61 15.31 6.81
CA VAL A 258 6.48 15.90 7.85
C VAL A 258 6.02 15.43 9.24
N LEU A 259 4.71 15.44 9.51
CA LEU A 259 4.16 14.90 10.75
C LEU A 259 4.51 13.40 10.91
N ASN A 260 4.39 12.62 9.83
CA ASN A 260 4.77 11.21 9.81
C ASN A 260 6.26 11.01 10.16
N ALA A 261 7.14 11.82 9.59
CA ALA A 261 8.58 11.81 9.90
C ALA A 261 8.85 12.18 11.37
N LEU A 262 8.15 13.17 11.91
CA LEU A 262 8.27 13.55 13.33
C LEU A 262 7.82 12.40 14.27
N ILE A 263 6.71 11.73 13.96
CA ILE A 263 6.26 10.55 14.73
C ILE A 263 7.32 9.44 14.65
N LEU A 264 7.89 9.19 13.46
CA LEU A 264 8.98 8.24 13.28
C LEU A 264 10.20 8.58 14.13
N VAL A 265 10.60 9.86 14.17
CA VAL A 265 11.79 10.31 14.93
C VAL A 265 11.59 10.20 16.43
N PHE A 266 10.45 10.63 16.94
CA PHE A 266 10.28 10.81 18.41
C PHE A 266 9.59 9.63 19.08
N LEU A 267 8.64 8.97 18.42
CA LEU A 267 7.75 8.00 19.07
C LEU A 267 8.00 6.56 18.62
N THR A 268 8.31 6.32 17.33
CA THR A 268 8.35 4.98 16.77
C THR A 268 9.62 4.22 17.21
N PRO A 269 9.48 3.01 17.77
CA PRO A 269 10.61 2.15 18.07
C PRO A 269 11.19 1.52 16.79
N GLU A 270 12.47 1.12 16.81
CA GLU A 270 13.08 0.32 15.76
C GLU A 270 12.62 -1.14 15.87
N SER A 271 12.25 -1.76 14.73
CA SER A 271 11.84 -3.17 14.71
C SER A 271 12.99 -4.12 14.47
N ASN A 272 13.95 -3.72 13.62
CA ASN A 272 15.09 -4.55 13.27
C ASN A 272 16.17 -4.51 14.37
N GLN A 273 16.14 -5.50 15.25
CA GLN A 273 17.14 -5.67 16.31
C GLN A 273 18.41 -6.42 15.83
N ASN A 274 18.28 -7.22 14.77
CA ASN A 274 19.35 -8.05 14.21
C ASN A 274 19.87 -7.45 12.91
N LYS A 275 20.55 -6.32 13.00
CA LYS A 275 21.09 -5.62 11.82
C LYS A 275 22.17 -6.47 11.14
N THR A 276 22.09 -6.60 9.83
CA THR A 276 23.12 -7.26 9.04
C THR A 276 24.35 -6.39 8.92
N THR A 277 25.55 -7.00 9.03
CA THR A 277 26.82 -6.27 8.91
C THR A 277 27.20 -6.02 7.45
N LYS A 278 26.73 -6.85 6.52
CA LYS A 278 27.08 -6.78 5.11
C LYS A 278 25.87 -6.32 4.29
N LEU A 279 26.09 -5.40 3.35
CA LEU A 279 25.14 -5.06 2.29
C LEU A 279 25.20 -6.17 1.24
N ASP A 280 24.11 -6.88 1.04
CA ASP A 280 24.01 -7.82 -0.06
C ASP A 280 23.42 -7.11 -1.30
N LEU A 281 24.32 -6.57 -2.11
CA LEU A 281 23.95 -5.90 -3.37
C LEU A 281 23.46 -6.88 -4.44
N SER A 282 23.67 -8.19 -4.26
CA SER A 282 23.18 -9.19 -5.21
C SER A 282 21.67 -9.37 -5.09
N GLU A 283 21.13 -9.30 -3.88
CA GLU A 283 19.68 -9.31 -3.62
C GLU A 283 19.01 -7.98 -3.96
N ALA A 284 19.75 -6.88 -3.92
CA ALA A 284 19.29 -5.54 -4.30
C ALA A 284 19.04 -5.37 -5.80
N ASN A 285 19.50 -6.31 -6.64
CA ASN A 285 19.38 -6.22 -8.09
C ASN A 285 17.95 -6.57 -8.55
N PRO A 286 17.16 -5.59 -9.06
CA PRO A 286 15.80 -5.84 -9.52
C PRO A 286 15.72 -6.86 -10.66
N MET A 287 16.77 -6.91 -11.51
CA MET A 287 16.86 -7.91 -12.59
C MET A 287 17.07 -9.32 -12.07
N GLY A 288 17.71 -9.49 -10.91
CA GLY A 288 17.85 -10.78 -10.24
C GLY A 288 16.50 -11.33 -9.78
N GLY A 289 15.65 -10.47 -9.22
CA GLY A 289 14.28 -10.81 -8.84
C GLY A 289 13.41 -11.21 -10.04
N LEU A 290 13.50 -10.46 -11.14
CA LEU A 290 12.80 -10.80 -12.39
C LEU A 290 13.27 -12.14 -12.95
N LYS A 291 14.58 -12.42 -12.99
CA LYS A 291 15.11 -13.72 -13.42
C LYS A 291 14.55 -14.88 -12.57
N LYS A 292 14.45 -14.72 -11.26
CA LYS A 292 13.84 -15.74 -10.38
C LYS A 292 12.37 -15.98 -10.73
N LEU A 293 11.59 -14.91 -10.98
CA LEU A 293 10.17 -15.02 -11.34
C LEU A 293 9.94 -15.71 -12.69
N PHE A 294 10.77 -15.40 -13.69
CA PHE A 294 10.55 -15.89 -15.06
C PHE A 294 11.40 -17.13 -15.41
N GLY A 295 12.28 -17.61 -14.50
CA GLY A 295 13.38 -18.49 -14.87
C GLY A 295 13.11 -19.99 -14.89
N HIS A 296 12.45 -20.65 -13.91
CA HIS A 296 12.67 -22.09 -13.71
C HIS A 296 11.43 -22.98 -13.69
N ALA A 297 10.30 -22.59 -13.11
CA ALA A 297 9.12 -23.47 -13.05
C ALA A 297 8.02 -22.97 -14.02
N PRO A 298 7.43 -23.85 -14.86
CA PRO A 298 6.39 -23.43 -15.81
C PRO A 298 5.21 -22.70 -15.16
N ILE A 299 4.76 -23.18 -14.01
CA ILE A 299 3.65 -22.60 -13.26
C ILE A 299 4.02 -21.22 -12.67
N LEU A 300 5.25 -21.05 -12.18
CA LEU A 300 5.76 -19.79 -11.66
C LEU A 300 5.85 -18.73 -12.78
N ARG A 301 6.42 -19.13 -13.93
CA ARG A 301 6.49 -18.27 -15.12
C ARG A 301 5.11 -17.88 -15.63
N THR A 302 4.15 -18.81 -15.66
CA THR A 302 2.76 -18.52 -16.02
C THR A 302 2.16 -17.49 -15.08
N ALA A 303 2.27 -17.70 -13.76
CA ALA A 303 1.73 -16.78 -12.76
C ALA A 303 2.39 -15.39 -12.85
N ALA A 304 3.71 -15.33 -13.04
CA ALA A 304 4.45 -14.08 -13.20
C ALA A 304 4.04 -13.33 -14.48
N LEU A 305 3.87 -14.03 -15.61
CA LEU A 305 3.45 -13.42 -16.86
C LEU A 305 2.01 -12.88 -16.80
N VAL A 306 1.10 -13.67 -16.21
CA VAL A 306 -0.30 -13.24 -15.99
C VAL A 306 -0.34 -12.04 -15.04
N TYR A 307 0.48 -12.03 -13.99
CA TYR A 307 0.60 -10.90 -13.07
C TYR A 307 1.12 -9.65 -13.78
N PHE A 308 2.15 -9.78 -14.62
CA PHE A 308 2.68 -8.69 -15.41
C PHE A 308 1.61 -8.07 -16.31
N LEU A 309 0.86 -8.89 -17.06
CA LEU A 309 -0.20 -8.42 -17.94
C LEU A 309 -1.34 -7.75 -17.17
N ALA A 310 -1.76 -8.32 -16.06
CA ALA A 310 -2.83 -7.76 -15.22
C ALA A 310 -2.40 -6.46 -14.54
N SER A 311 -1.16 -6.37 -14.06
CA SER A 311 -0.60 -5.17 -13.46
C SER A 311 -0.42 -4.06 -14.52
N LEU A 312 0.05 -4.40 -15.72
CA LEU A 312 0.13 -3.47 -16.84
C LEU A 312 -1.26 -2.96 -17.25
N ALA A 313 -2.28 -3.82 -17.31
CA ALA A 313 -3.64 -3.41 -17.61
C ALA A 313 -4.21 -2.47 -16.52
N ARG A 314 -3.88 -2.71 -15.24
CA ARG A 314 -4.28 -1.87 -14.13
C ARG A 314 -3.75 -0.44 -14.25
N SER A 315 -2.54 -0.25 -14.76
CA SER A 315 -1.95 1.08 -14.96
C SER A 315 -2.80 1.98 -15.85
N SER A 316 -3.71 1.42 -16.67
CA SER A 316 -4.65 2.22 -17.47
C SER A 316 -5.60 3.06 -16.62
N LEU A 317 -6.00 2.55 -15.46
CA LEU A 317 -6.82 3.27 -14.49
C LEU A 317 -5.97 4.15 -13.58
N ASP A 318 -4.92 3.57 -13.00
CA ASP A 318 -4.10 4.27 -12.01
C ASP A 318 -3.54 5.58 -12.59
N ALA A 319 -3.06 5.57 -13.85
CA ALA A 319 -2.48 6.73 -14.49
C ALA A 319 -3.50 7.65 -15.21
N GLN A 320 -4.60 7.13 -15.77
CA GLN A 320 -5.44 7.92 -16.69
C GLN A 320 -6.91 8.08 -16.26
N PHE A 321 -7.34 7.51 -15.12
CA PHE A 321 -8.74 7.63 -14.66
C PHE A 321 -9.22 9.09 -14.61
N THR A 322 -8.46 9.97 -13.97
CA THR A 322 -8.84 11.38 -13.78
C THR A 322 -8.85 12.15 -15.09
N ASN A 323 -7.87 11.92 -15.97
CA ASN A 323 -7.81 12.55 -17.29
C ASN A 323 -8.97 12.09 -18.17
N TYR A 324 -9.23 10.78 -18.23
CA TYR A 324 -10.34 10.23 -19.00
C TYR A 324 -11.70 10.76 -18.52
N ALA A 325 -11.95 10.72 -17.21
CA ALA A 325 -13.19 11.22 -16.63
C ALA A 325 -13.42 12.71 -16.91
N SER A 326 -12.35 13.50 -16.90
CA SER A 326 -12.40 14.91 -17.26
C SER A 326 -12.70 15.13 -18.75
N ILE A 327 -12.06 14.40 -19.65
CA ILE A 327 -12.29 14.49 -21.10
C ILE A 327 -13.72 14.06 -21.45
N ARG A 328 -14.15 12.92 -20.90
CA ARG A 328 -15.41 12.28 -21.29
C ARG A 328 -16.65 12.89 -20.67
N PHE A 329 -16.55 13.30 -19.40
CA PHE A 329 -17.69 13.74 -18.60
C PHE A 329 -17.55 15.15 -18.02
N GLY A 330 -16.43 15.83 -18.25
CA GLY A 330 -16.14 17.15 -17.67
C GLY A 330 -15.94 17.10 -16.15
N TRP A 331 -15.53 15.95 -15.60
CA TRP A 331 -15.38 15.79 -14.15
C TRP A 331 -14.21 16.59 -13.59
N THR A 332 -14.48 17.19 -12.45
CA THR A 332 -13.49 17.83 -11.58
C THR A 332 -12.99 16.83 -10.53
N GLN A 333 -12.04 17.27 -9.69
CA GLN A 333 -11.55 16.47 -8.54
C GLN A 333 -12.68 16.05 -7.60
N ALA A 334 -13.66 16.94 -7.36
CA ALA A 334 -14.79 16.68 -6.45
C ALA A 334 -15.69 15.53 -6.92
N GLN A 335 -15.81 15.33 -8.23
CA GLN A 335 -16.64 14.25 -8.80
C GLN A 335 -15.85 12.94 -8.93
N SER A 336 -14.54 13.03 -9.20
CA SER A 336 -13.65 11.87 -9.31
C SER A 336 -13.38 11.22 -7.96
N GLY A 337 -13.21 12.01 -6.88
CA GLY A 337 -12.87 11.54 -5.54
C GLY A 337 -13.81 10.47 -4.99
N PRO A 338 -15.14 10.69 -4.94
CA PRO A 338 -16.10 9.72 -4.43
C PRO A 338 -16.09 8.37 -5.18
N VAL A 339 -15.84 8.38 -6.50
CA VAL A 339 -15.75 7.13 -7.28
C VAL A 339 -14.52 6.32 -6.88
N LEU A 340 -13.41 6.98 -6.57
CA LEU A 340 -12.21 6.31 -6.11
C LEU A 340 -12.35 5.71 -4.69
N VAL A 341 -13.29 6.20 -3.87
CA VAL A 341 -13.69 5.53 -2.61
C VAL A 341 -14.22 4.14 -2.88
N LEU A 342 -15.06 4.00 -3.91
CA LEU A 342 -15.61 2.70 -4.32
C LEU A 342 -14.49 1.73 -4.70
N VAL A 343 -13.48 2.22 -5.41
CA VAL A 343 -12.27 1.44 -5.74
C VAL A 343 -11.55 0.99 -4.47
N GLY A 344 -11.28 1.92 -3.55
CA GLY A 344 -10.60 1.63 -2.27
C GLY A 344 -11.36 0.59 -1.43
N LEU A 345 -12.69 0.74 -1.33
CA LEU A 345 -13.55 -0.20 -0.61
C LEU A 345 -13.52 -1.60 -1.24
N MET A 346 -13.63 -1.68 -2.55
CA MET A 346 -13.61 -2.97 -3.26
C MET A 346 -12.25 -3.65 -3.17
N LEU A 347 -11.15 -2.90 -3.24
CA LEU A 347 -9.80 -3.46 -3.04
C LEU A 347 -9.62 -4.04 -1.64
N ALA A 348 -10.26 -3.47 -0.62
CA ALA A 348 -10.20 -3.98 0.75
C ALA A 348 -11.08 -5.23 0.96
N VAL A 349 -12.25 -5.29 0.35
CA VAL A 349 -13.30 -6.28 0.64
C VAL A 349 -13.31 -7.44 -0.37
N ALA A 350 -13.20 -7.14 -1.68
CA ALA A 350 -13.40 -8.13 -2.73
C ALA A 350 -12.41 -9.32 -2.65
N PRO A 351 -11.09 -9.14 -2.44
CA PRO A 351 -10.17 -10.26 -2.36
C PRO A 351 -10.54 -11.22 -1.23
N ARG A 352 -10.93 -10.69 -0.08
CA ARG A 352 -11.29 -11.48 1.10
C ARG A 352 -12.53 -12.33 0.89
N LEU A 353 -13.56 -11.75 0.28
CA LEU A 353 -14.83 -12.44 0.01
C LEU A 353 -14.70 -13.45 -1.12
N PHE A 354 -14.17 -13.02 -2.26
CA PHE A 354 -14.20 -13.83 -3.48
C PHE A 354 -13.14 -14.91 -3.51
N ILE A 355 -11.92 -14.66 -2.98
CA ILE A 355 -10.88 -15.70 -2.90
C ILE A 355 -11.31 -16.80 -1.93
N SER A 356 -11.91 -16.45 -0.79
CA SER A 356 -12.43 -17.44 0.17
C SER A 356 -13.56 -18.27 -0.39
N TYR A 357 -14.43 -17.69 -1.23
CA TYR A 357 -15.58 -18.37 -1.79
C TYR A 357 -15.26 -19.21 -3.02
N PHE A 358 -14.49 -18.68 -3.98
CA PHE A 358 -14.20 -19.34 -5.25
C PHE A 358 -12.92 -20.18 -5.24
N GLY A 359 -12.05 -20.01 -4.24
CA GLY A 359 -10.68 -20.49 -4.24
C GLY A 359 -9.77 -19.68 -5.15
N ILE A 360 -8.45 -19.83 -4.97
CA ILE A 360 -7.44 -19.01 -5.65
C ILE A 360 -7.50 -19.16 -7.17
N HIS A 361 -7.59 -20.37 -7.68
CA HIS A 361 -7.61 -20.65 -9.13
C HIS A 361 -8.78 -19.95 -9.83
N ASN A 362 -9.99 -20.16 -9.34
CA ASN A 362 -11.20 -19.58 -9.93
C ASN A 362 -11.26 -18.06 -9.72
N ALA A 363 -10.76 -17.56 -8.59
CA ALA A 363 -10.66 -16.13 -8.34
C ALA A 363 -9.73 -15.42 -9.34
N ILE A 364 -8.64 -16.06 -9.77
CA ILE A 364 -7.78 -15.51 -10.84
C ILE A 364 -8.54 -15.47 -12.16
N LEU A 365 -9.12 -16.58 -12.60
CA LEU A 365 -9.79 -16.66 -13.90
C LEU A 365 -11.01 -15.72 -13.96
N ALA A 366 -11.89 -15.79 -12.97
CA ALA A 366 -13.05 -14.92 -12.89
C ALA A 366 -12.64 -13.44 -12.73
N GLY A 367 -11.62 -13.16 -11.92
CA GLY A 367 -11.10 -11.84 -11.70
C GLY A 367 -10.59 -11.18 -13.00
N LEU A 368 -9.78 -11.89 -13.78
CA LEU A 368 -9.25 -11.36 -15.05
C LEU A 368 -10.37 -11.05 -16.05
N LEU A 369 -11.38 -11.92 -16.17
CA LEU A 369 -12.53 -11.66 -17.04
C LEU A 369 -13.38 -10.50 -16.55
N THR A 370 -13.67 -10.46 -15.25
CA THR A 370 -14.46 -9.38 -14.64
C THR A 370 -13.74 -8.04 -14.76
N PHE A 371 -12.40 -8.04 -14.59
CA PHE A 371 -11.59 -6.86 -14.78
C PHE A 371 -11.65 -6.35 -16.24
N GLY A 372 -11.44 -7.22 -17.21
CA GLY A 372 -11.51 -6.87 -18.64
C GLY A 372 -12.92 -6.42 -19.07
N PHE A 373 -13.97 -7.07 -18.57
CA PHE A 373 -15.34 -6.67 -18.80
C PHE A 373 -15.63 -5.28 -18.23
N GLY A 374 -15.23 -5.02 -16.98
CA GLY A 374 -15.40 -3.71 -16.35
C GLY A 374 -14.71 -2.58 -17.11
N LEU A 375 -13.47 -2.79 -17.59
CA LEU A 375 -12.75 -1.82 -18.43
C LEU A 375 -13.46 -1.60 -19.77
N THR A 376 -13.98 -2.66 -20.37
CA THR A 376 -14.75 -2.56 -21.62
C THR A 376 -16.00 -1.72 -21.43
N VAL A 377 -16.76 -1.95 -20.35
CA VAL A 377 -17.96 -1.16 -20.00
C VAL A 377 -17.56 0.30 -19.74
N ALA A 378 -16.50 0.54 -18.97
CA ALA A 378 -16.02 1.89 -18.71
C ALA A 378 -15.58 2.63 -19.98
N GLY A 379 -14.90 1.94 -20.91
CA GLY A 379 -14.48 2.51 -22.20
C GLY A 379 -15.62 2.83 -23.16
N LEU A 380 -16.71 2.05 -23.13
CA LEU A 380 -17.92 2.26 -23.95
C LEU A 380 -18.89 3.28 -23.33
N ALA A 381 -18.75 3.60 -22.05
CA ALA A 381 -19.74 4.38 -21.31
C ALA A 381 -20.00 5.76 -21.94
N PRO A 382 -21.25 6.06 -22.37
CA PRO A 382 -21.60 7.37 -22.92
C PRO A 382 -21.87 8.41 -21.83
N THR A 383 -22.23 7.97 -20.63
CA THR A 383 -22.65 8.78 -19.48
C THR A 383 -21.99 8.31 -18.19
N PRO A 384 -21.97 9.12 -17.11
CA PRO A 384 -21.37 8.74 -15.83
C PRO A 384 -21.87 7.43 -15.19
N PRO A 385 -23.18 7.10 -15.15
CA PRO A 385 -23.65 5.91 -14.45
C PRO A 385 -23.04 4.58 -14.97
N PRO A 386 -23.07 4.26 -16.29
CA PRO A 386 -22.42 3.06 -16.80
C PRO A 386 -20.88 3.10 -16.63
N PHE A 387 -20.26 4.27 -16.63
CA PHE A 387 -18.85 4.40 -16.31
C PHE A 387 -18.55 3.99 -14.87
N ILE A 388 -19.30 4.52 -13.91
CA ILE A 388 -19.17 4.17 -12.48
C ILE A 388 -19.42 2.68 -12.27
N PHE A 389 -20.40 2.10 -12.95
CA PHE A 389 -20.65 0.66 -12.92
C PHE A 389 -19.46 -0.14 -13.48
N GLY A 390 -18.89 0.30 -14.60
CA GLY A 390 -17.68 -0.31 -15.18
C GLY A 390 -16.50 -0.28 -14.19
N ILE A 391 -16.26 0.85 -13.52
CA ILE A 391 -15.22 1.00 -12.49
C ILE A 391 -15.50 0.09 -11.28
N PHE A 392 -16.75 -0.04 -10.85
CA PHE A 392 -17.14 -0.96 -9.77
C PHE A 392 -16.83 -2.41 -10.14
N VAL A 393 -17.22 -2.86 -11.32
CA VAL A 393 -16.95 -4.21 -11.82
C VAL A 393 -15.44 -4.46 -11.96
N THR A 394 -14.72 -3.49 -12.51
CA THR A 394 -13.25 -3.51 -12.59
C THR A 394 -12.61 -3.70 -11.23
N SER A 395 -13.09 -2.97 -10.22
CA SER A 395 -12.54 -3.03 -8.86
C SER A 395 -12.73 -4.40 -8.21
N ILE A 396 -13.86 -5.07 -8.48
CA ILE A 396 -14.07 -6.48 -8.09
C ILE A 396 -13.06 -7.37 -8.81
N GLY A 397 -12.89 -7.19 -10.12
CA GLY A 397 -11.96 -7.98 -10.94
C GLY A 397 -10.50 -7.85 -10.52
N CYS A 398 -10.11 -6.72 -9.91
CA CYS A 398 -8.77 -6.51 -9.35
C CYS A 398 -8.38 -7.54 -8.29
N MET A 399 -9.31 -8.37 -7.77
CA MET A 399 -9.00 -9.49 -6.89
C MET A 399 -8.03 -10.51 -7.52
N ALA A 400 -7.91 -10.54 -8.85
CA ALA A 400 -6.95 -11.40 -9.55
C ALA A 400 -5.51 -11.11 -9.15
N LEU A 401 -5.13 -9.85 -8.88
CA LEU A 401 -3.77 -9.48 -8.52
C LEU A 401 -3.33 -10.07 -7.16
N PRO A 402 -4.05 -9.87 -6.04
CA PRO A 402 -3.68 -10.52 -4.78
C PRO A 402 -3.81 -12.04 -4.83
N ALA A 403 -4.73 -12.62 -5.63
CA ALA A 403 -4.79 -14.05 -5.84
C ALA A 403 -3.54 -14.59 -6.55
N LEU A 404 -3.05 -13.90 -7.57
CA LEU A 404 -1.79 -14.23 -8.25
C LEU A 404 -0.57 -14.06 -7.32
N GLN A 405 -0.55 -13.02 -6.48
CA GLN A 405 0.50 -12.85 -5.46
C GLN A 405 0.51 -14.01 -4.48
N ALA A 406 -0.67 -14.51 -4.07
CA ALA A 406 -0.78 -15.67 -3.20
C ALA A 406 -0.23 -16.93 -3.87
N VAL A 407 -0.53 -17.19 -5.15
CA VAL A 407 0.06 -18.29 -5.92
C VAL A 407 1.58 -18.17 -5.96
N LEU A 408 2.11 -17.01 -6.29
CA LEU A 408 3.55 -16.76 -6.34
C LEU A 408 4.21 -17.00 -4.98
N ALA A 409 3.60 -16.55 -3.89
CA ALA A 409 4.08 -16.77 -2.54
C ALA A 409 4.03 -18.26 -2.13
N ASN A 410 2.99 -19.01 -2.55
CA ASN A 410 2.84 -20.43 -2.27
C ASN A 410 3.79 -21.33 -3.07
N LEU A 411 4.28 -20.84 -4.23
CA LEU A 411 5.28 -21.53 -5.05
C LEU A 411 6.71 -21.34 -4.54
N ALA A 412 6.93 -20.32 -3.69
CA ALA A 412 8.24 -20.03 -3.11
C ALA A 412 8.53 -20.92 -1.90
N LYS A 413 9.80 -21.33 -1.74
CA LYS A 413 10.28 -21.90 -0.50
C LYS A 413 10.15 -20.88 0.64
N PRO A 414 9.93 -21.31 1.90
CA PRO A 414 9.77 -20.39 3.03
C PRO A 414 10.87 -19.32 3.11
N GLU A 415 12.12 -19.70 2.84
CA GLU A 415 13.30 -18.83 2.90
C GLU A 415 13.35 -17.81 1.75
N GLU A 416 12.72 -18.12 0.61
CA GLU A 416 12.72 -17.30 -0.61
C GLU A 416 11.47 -16.44 -0.78
N ARG A 417 10.44 -16.61 0.06
CA ARG A 417 9.15 -15.92 -0.07
C ARG A 417 9.30 -14.39 -0.06
N GLY A 418 10.13 -13.86 0.83
CA GLY A 418 10.38 -12.42 0.92
C GLY A 418 10.99 -11.86 -0.36
N ALA A 419 12.02 -12.53 -0.88
CA ALA A 419 12.68 -12.15 -2.13
C ALA A 419 11.72 -12.23 -3.33
N LEU A 420 10.87 -13.26 -3.39
CA LEU A 420 9.90 -13.43 -4.47
C LEU A 420 8.78 -12.37 -4.43
N LEU A 421 8.26 -12.05 -3.23
CA LEU A 421 7.28 -10.97 -3.07
C LEU A 421 7.90 -9.59 -3.37
N GLY A 422 9.17 -9.38 -3.03
CA GLY A 422 9.91 -8.20 -3.45
C GLY A 422 10.04 -8.10 -4.98
N ALA A 423 10.30 -9.23 -5.65
CA ALA A 423 10.34 -9.28 -7.11
C ALA A 423 8.96 -8.99 -7.74
N VAL A 424 7.86 -9.43 -7.11
CA VAL A 424 6.49 -9.07 -7.55
C VAL A 424 6.24 -7.57 -7.40
N GLY A 425 6.70 -6.95 -6.32
CA GLY A 425 6.68 -5.49 -6.15
C GLY A 425 7.45 -4.78 -7.28
N SER A 426 8.64 -5.27 -7.61
CA SER A 426 9.43 -4.74 -8.74
C SER A 426 8.70 -4.87 -10.08
N VAL A 427 7.96 -5.97 -10.33
CA VAL A 427 7.10 -6.10 -11.51
C VAL A 427 6.01 -5.04 -11.52
N THR A 428 5.41 -4.73 -10.37
CA THR A 428 4.38 -3.69 -10.27
C THR A 428 4.93 -2.31 -10.65
N GLU A 429 6.10 -1.94 -10.14
CA GLU A 429 6.73 -0.66 -10.47
C GLU A 429 7.17 -0.60 -11.95
N LEU A 430 7.72 -1.69 -12.49
CA LEU A 430 8.08 -1.79 -13.90
C LEU A 430 6.86 -1.66 -14.83
N THR A 431 5.76 -2.33 -14.50
CA THR A 431 4.50 -2.22 -15.27
C THR A 431 3.88 -0.84 -15.12
N GLY A 432 4.02 -0.20 -13.96
CA GLY A 432 3.66 1.20 -13.73
C GLY A 432 4.45 2.13 -14.66
N ALA A 433 5.78 1.99 -14.69
CA ALA A 433 6.65 2.81 -15.56
C ALA A 433 6.28 2.69 -17.04
N ILE A 434 6.06 1.47 -17.53
CA ILE A 434 5.65 1.22 -18.94
C ILE A 434 4.23 1.75 -19.16
N GLY A 435 3.30 1.41 -18.25
CA GLY A 435 1.88 1.69 -18.40
C GLY A 435 1.54 3.16 -18.34
N SER A 436 2.16 3.93 -17.44
CA SER A 436 1.88 5.37 -17.31
C SER A 436 2.15 6.12 -18.61
N THR A 437 3.30 5.92 -19.26
CA THR A 437 3.57 6.51 -20.57
C THR A 437 2.71 5.90 -21.66
N MET A 438 2.58 4.56 -21.72
CA MET A 438 1.84 3.87 -22.78
C MET A 438 0.38 4.32 -22.83
N TYR A 439 -0.31 4.31 -21.68
CA TYR A 439 -1.72 4.68 -21.63
C TYR A 439 -1.94 6.20 -21.76
N ALA A 440 -0.99 7.02 -21.34
CA ALA A 440 -1.04 8.46 -21.59
C ALA A 440 -0.97 8.76 -23.10
N VAL A 441 -0.03 8.12 -23.81
CA VAL A 441 0.09 8.25 -25.27
C VAL A 441 -1.14 7.70 -25.99
N LEU A 442 -1.65 6.55 -25.56
CA LEU A 442 -2.88 6.00 -26.14
C LEU A 442 -4.07 6.93 -25.93
N LEU A 443 -4.30 7.43 -24.70
CA LEU A 443 -5.39 8.36 -24.43
C LEU A 443 -5.25 9.63 -25.26
N ALA A 444 -4.06 10.23 -25.30
CA ALA A 444 -3.78 11.41 -26.11
C ALA A 444 -4.09 11.17 -27.61
N ASN A 445 -3.67 10.03 -28.16
CA ASN A 445 -3.92 9.67 -29.56
C ASN A 445 -5.39 9.40 -29.88
N PHE A 446 -6.18 8.92 -28.92
CA PHE A 446 -7.62 8.70 -29.10
C PHE A 446 -8.47 9.95 -28.89
N THR A 447 -7.92 11.03 -28.33
CA THR A 447 -8.66 12.24 -27.96
C THR A 447 -8.21 13.50 -28.67
N ALA A 448 -7.03 13.53 -29.31
CA ALA A 448 -6.50 14.69 -30.01
C ALA A 448 -7.28 15.00 -31.29
N ASP A 449 -7.24 16.23 -31.73
CA ASP A 449 -7.71 16.66 -33.06
C ASP A 449 -6.95 15.87 -34.13
N GLY A 450 -7.67 15.21 -35.04
CA GLY A 450 -7.10 14.29 -36.03
C GLY A 450 -6.84 12.87 -35.52
N ALA A 451 -7.37 12.53 -34.34
CA ALA A 451 -7.22 11.24 -33.70
C ALA A 451 -7.69 10.07 -34.57
N LEU A 452 -7.08 8.90 -34.30
CA LEU A 452 -7.60 7.62 -34.77
C LEU A 452 -9.10 7.52 -34.44
N PHE A 453 -9.92 7.18 -35.40
CA PHE A 453 -11.39 7.16 -35.31
C PHE A 453 -12.07 8.55 -35.15
N GLY A 454 -11.38 9.65 -35.52
CA GLY A 454 -11.96 11.01 -35.52
C GLY A 454 -12.37 11.51 -34.12
N GLY A 455 -11.63 11.14 -33.07
CA GLY A 455 -11.91 11.54 -31.68
C GLY A 455 -13.17 10.92 -31.07
N LYS A 456 -13.86 10.04 -31.79
CA LYS A 456 -15.16 9.45 -31.35
C LYS A 456 -15.01 8.31 -30.33
N PHE A 457 -13.78 7.91 -30.02
CA PHE A 457 -13.52 6.73 -29.19
C PHE A 457 -12.50 6.98 -28.05
N PRO A 458 -12.78 7.90 -27.13
CA PRO A 458 -11.84 8.26 -26.05
C PRO A 458 -11.51 7.07 -25.12
N GLY A 459 -12.37 6.05 -25.03
CA GLY A 459 -12.14 4.83 -24.23
C GLY A 459 -11.17 3.82 -24.83
N GLY A 460 -10.53 4.10 -25.96
CA GLY A 460 -9.68 3.15 -26.69
C GLY A 460 -8.54 2.55 -25.86
N HIS A 461 -7.95 3.33 -24.95
CA HIS A 461 -6.91 2.85 -24.05
C HIS A 461 -7.39 1.75 -23.09
N PHE A 462 -8.66 1.78 -22.63
CA PHE A 462 -9.25 0.72 -21.81
C PHE A 462 -9.45 -0.58 -22.59
N PHE A 463 -9.70 -0.51 -23.89
CA PHE A 463 -9.78 -1.72 -24.74
C PHE A 463 -8.43 -2.39 -24.93
N VAL A 464 -7.35 -1.61 -25.04
CA VAL A 464 -6.00 -2.17 -25.04
C VAL A 464 -5.73 -2.89 -23.72
N ALA A 465 -6.08 -2.29 -22.59
CA ALA A 465 -5.96 -2.92 -21.27
C ALA A 465 -6.82 -4.19 -21.15
N ALA A 466 -8.07 -4.15 -21.59
CA ALA A 466 -8.95 -5.33 -21.62
C ALA A 466 -8.40 -6.46 -22.48
N SER A 467 -7.79 -6.14 -23.62
CA SER A 467 -7.14 -7.14 -24.51
C SER A 467 -5.94 -7.81 -23.81
N LEU A 468 -5.13 -7.06 -23.05
CA LEU A 468 -4.05 -7.63 -22.23
C LEU A 468 -4.58 -8.59 -21.15
N LEU A 469 -5.71 -8.26 -20.53
CA LEU A 469 -6.36 -9.13 -19.55
C LEU A 469 -6.92 -10.42 -20.18
N LEU A 470 -7.51 -10.33 -21.38
CA LEU A 470 -7.97 -11.50 -22.12
C LEU A 470 -6.81 -12.39 -22.54
N LEU A 471 -5.69 -11.80 -22.98
CA LEU A 471 -4.45 -12.54 -23.25
C LEU A 471 -3.95 -13.23 -21.99
N GLY A 472 -3.89 -12.51 -20.86
CA GLY A 472 -3.52 -13.07 -19.56
C GLY A 472 -4.44 -14.19 -19.12
N TRP A 473 -5.75 -14.04 -19.33
CA TRP A 473 -6.74 -15.08 -19.07
C TRP A 473 -6.48 -16.35 -19.90
N GLY A 474 -6.24 -16.21 -21.22
CA GLY A 474 -5.91 -17.34 -22.09
C GLY A 474 -4.64 -18.09 -21.66
N ILE A 475 -3.61 -17.34 -21.23
CA ILE A 475 -2.37 -17.90 -20.68
C ILE A 475 -2.65 -18.62 -19.36
N ALA A 476 -3.46 -18.02 -18.47
CA ALA A 476 -3.83 -18.60 -17.19
C ALA A 476 -4.64 -19.90 -17.35
N VAL A 477 -5.63 -19.93 -18.25
CA VAL A 477 -6.44 -21.13 -18.56
C VAL A 477 -5.56 -22.29 -19.00
N ARG A 478 -4.62 -22.03 -19.92
CA ARG A 478 -3.69 -23.07 -20.43
C ARG A 478 -2.68 -23.50 -19.37
N GLY A 479 -1.99 -22.54 -18.75
CA GLY A 479 -0.90 -22.83 -17.83
C GLY A 479 -1.35 -23.41 -16.49
N PHE A 480 -2.45 -22.95 -15.94
CA PHE A 480 -3.03 -23.49 -14.69
C PHE A 480 -3.92 -24.68 -14.96
N GLY A 481 -4.57 -24.77 -16.15
CA GLY A 481 -5.41 -25.89 -16.54
C GLY A 481 -4.66 -27.24 -16.53
N SER A 482 -3.41 -27.23 -16.96
CA SER A 482 -2.52 -28.41 -16.93
C SER A 482 -2.05 -28.78 -15.51
N ASN A 483 -2.23 -27.89 -14.53
CA ASN A 483 -1.74 -28.01 -13.15
C ASN A 483 -2.82 -27.73 -12.10
N LYS A 484 -4.10 -28.01 -12.40
CA LYS A 484 -5.24 -27.71 -11.51
C LYS A 484 -5.10 -28.29 -10.10
N ASP A 485 -4.42 -29.43 -9.99
CA ASP A 485 -4.21 -30.15 -8.73
C ASP A 485 -3.00 -29.67 -7.94
N HIS A 486 -2.24 -28.72 -8.46
CA HIS A 486 -1.08 -28.19 -7.75
C HIS A 486 -1.51 -27.50 -6.44
N PRO A 487 -0.88 -27.80 -5.28
CA PRO A 487 -1.28 -27.25 -3.98
C PRO A 487 -1.34 -25.73 -3.93
N ALA A 488 -0.43 -25.04 -4.65
CA ALA A 488 -0.39 -23.57 -4.72
C ALA A 488 -1.66 -22.93 -5.33
N LEU A 489 -2.44 -23.68 -6.13
CA LEU A 489 -3.66 -23.23 -6.78
C LEU A 489 -4.92 -23.60 -5.98
N LYS A 490 -4.86 -24.60 -5.10
CA LYS A 490 -6.03 -25.07 -4.33
C LYS A 490 -6.38 -24.17 -3.14
N GLY A 491 -5.51 -23.23 -2.80
CA GLY A 491 -5.74 -22.23 -1.74
C GLY A 491 -5.85 -22.81 -0.34
N GLY A 492 -4.87 -22.48 0.49
CA GLY A 492 -4.99 -22.59 1.95
C GLY A 492 -5.00 -24.01 2.51
N VAL A 493 -3.87 -24.43 3.04
CA VAL A 493 -3.87 -25.30 4.22
C VAL A 493 -4.96 -24.77 5.14
N LYS A 494 -6.02 -25.56 5.38
CA LYS A 494 -7.00 -25.29 6.43
C LYS A 494 -6.22 -25.02 7.71
N MET A 495 -6.49 -23.89 8.36
CA MET A 495 -5.86 -23.50 9.63
C MET A 495 -6.14 -24.49 10.78
N GLU A 496 -6.63 -25.68 10.52
CA GLU A 496 -6.86 -26.77 11.48
C GLU A 496 -5.74 -27.81 11.53
N GLU A 497 -4.72 -27.73 10.64
CA GLU A 497 -3.61 -28.68 10.62
C GLU A 497 -2.22 -28.04 10.81
N LEU A 498 -2.16 -26.81 11.33
CA LEU A 498 -0.96 -26.15 11.82
C LEU A 498 -1.17 -25.77 13.30
#